data_3e036e9d4a03027e7699b7cf9857e6b4
#
_entry.id   3e036e9d4a03027e7699b7cf9857e6b4
#
_cell.length_a   1.000
_cell.length_b   1.000
_cell.length_c   1.000
_cell.angle_alpha   90.00
_cell.angle_beta   90.00
_cell.angle_gamma   90.00
#
_symmetry.space_group_name_H-M   'P 1'
#
loop_
_entity.id
_entity.type
_entity.pdbx_description
1 polymer ?
#
loop_
_entity_poly.entity_id
_entity_poly.type
_entity_poly.pdbx_seq_one_letter_code
_entity_poly.pdbx_strand_id
1 'polypeptide(L)'
;VIVLDPQVDAPAALVADQQIVASYDDVSALRNLANQADVVTYEFENVDQTALQTAVPAEKLPQGVALLNITANRLREKQFLAALGLPVAPFAAVDNLVTLDARCHEVSLPAILKTATGGYDGHGQWDIPNTDALANLLAHWQQPTDIALVLEKKLAFDRELSVMVTRDGRGEIRTWPVTVNEHQHHILRVSAAPATLSPQIAKQIETIATTIANALQLVGILGIELFVVGERVYINELAPRPHNSAHLTIEATNVSQFEGHIRSITGLPIPVITQYAPAIMLNLLGDQIIQARQDIATHEGWHFHDYGKHDVKPGRKMGHITATGMAAMKDLREWGTRL
;
A
#
# COMPACT_ATOMS: atom_id res chain seq x y z
N VAL A 1 8.19 -6.28 -21.81
CA VAL A 1 8.39 -5.77 -20.45
C VAL A 1 9.83 -6.02 -20.01
N ILE A 2 10.47 -4.97 -19.43
CA ILE A 2 11.83 -5.06 -18.87
C ILE A 2 11.73 -4.77 -17.39
N VAL A 3 12.34 -5.61 -16.56
CA VAL A 3 12.35 -5.47 -15.10
C VAL A 3 13.78 -5.15 -14.64
N LEU A 4 13.92 -4.15 -13.75
CA LEU A 4 15.14 -3.92 -12.99
C LEU A 4 14.88 -4.30 -11.54
N ASP A 5 15.63 -5.26 -11.02
CA ASP A 5 15.51 -5.75 -9.65
C ASP A 5 16.87 -6.28 -9.17
N PRO A 6 17.30 -6.00 -7.93
CA PRO A 6 18.57 -6.50 -7.40
C PRO A 6 18.58 -8.02 -7.14
N GLN A 7 17.41 -8.63 -6.99
CA GLN A 7 17.31 -10.09 -6.82
C GLN A 7 17.42 -10.77 -8.17
N VAL A 8 18.37 -11.68 -8.32
CA VAL A 8 18.43 -12.59 -9.49
C VAL A 8 17.16 -13.45 -9.49
N ASP A 9 16.56 -13.65 -10.67
CA ASP A 9 15.31 -14.39 -10.84
C ASP A 9 14.16 -13.80 -9.98
N ALA A 10 14.03 -12.47 -9.95
CA ALA A 10 12.94 -11.80 -9.30
C ALA A 10 11.58 -12.31 -9.82
N PRO A 11 10.52 -12.39 -8.98
CA PRO A 11 9.22 -12.89 -9.43
C PRO A 11 8.68 -12.23 -10.70
N ALA A 12 8.88 -10.92 -10.85
CA ALA A 12 8.47 -10.19 -12.05
C ALA A 12 9.29 -10.60 -13.29
N ALA A 13 10.53 -11.05 -13.12
CA ALA A 13 11.37 -11.51 -14.21
C ALA A 13 10.89 -12.83 -14.85
N LEU A 14 10.12 -13.64 -14.12
CA LEU A 14 9.53 -14.88 -14.63
C LEU A 14 8.55 -14.65 -15.79
N VAL A 15 8.00 -13.44 -15.89
CA VAL A 15 7.02 -13.06 -16.92
C VAL A 15 7.47 -11.87 -17.77
N ALA A 16 8.66 -11.33 -17.52
CA ALA A 16 9.25 -10.26 -18.29
C ALA A 16 10.05 -10.81 -19.49
N ASP A 17 10.22 -9.99 -20.52
CA ASP A 17 11.06 -10.32 -21.68
C ASP A 17 12.55 -10.23 -21.33
N GLN A 18 12.90 -9.37 -20.34
CA GLN A 18 14.28 -9.14 -19.90
C GLN A 18 14.33 -8.72 -18.43
N GLN A 19 15.38 -9.16 -17.73
CA GLN A 19 15.75 -8.64 -16.41
C GLN A 19 17.11 -7.94 -16.47
N ILE A 20 17.19 -6.77 -15.84
CA ILE A 20 18.43 -6.06 -15.50
C ILE A 20 18.64 -6.28 -14.00
N VAL A 21 19.67 -7.04 -13.63
CA VAL A 21 20.01 -7.29 -12.23
C VAL A 21 20.92 -6.18 -11.74
N ALA A 22 20.37 -5.25 -10.96
CA ALA A 22 21.11 -4.10 -10.41
C ALA A 22 20.36 -3.51 -9.23
N SER A 23 21.08 -2.75 -8.39
CA SER A 23 20.48 -1.98 -7.30
C SER A 23 19.58 -0.85 -7.84
N TYR A 24 18.55 -0.48 -7.06
CA TYR A 24 17.61 0.60 -7.44
C TYR A 24 18.22 2.00 -7.45
N ASP A 25 19.45 2.17 -6.96
CA ASP A 25 20.26 3.41 -7.01
C ASP A 25 21.34 3.40 -8.11
N ASP A 26 21.46 2.32 -8.88
CA ASP A 26 22.42 2.25 -10.01
C ASP A 26 21.94 3.09 -11.20
N VAL A 27 22.48 4.31 -11.29
CA VAL A 27 22.17 5.27 -12.37
C VAL A 27 22.46 4.69 -13.76
N SER A 28 23.49 3.86 -13.91
CA SER A 28 23.85 3.26 -15.22
C SER A 28 22.83 2.21 -15.65
N ALA A 29 22.40 1.37 -14.71
CA ALA A 29 21.38 0.36 -14.96
C ALA A 29 20.01 1.01 -15.24
N LEU A 30 19.64 2.03 -14.47
CA LEU A 30 18.41 2.81 -14.69
C LEU A 30 18.42 3.51 -16.06
N ARG A 31 19.56 4.06 -16.48
CA ARG A 31 19.72 4.66 -17.82
C ARG A 31 19.60 3.61 -18.92
N ASN A 32 20.20 2.42 -18.72
CA ASN A 32 20.05 1.29 -19.64
C ASN A 32 18.60 0.86 -19.78
N LEU A 33 17.85 0.75 -18.66
CA LEU A 33 16.42 0.48 -18.66
C LEU A 33 15.66 1.55 -19.47
N ALA A 34 15.89 2.83 -19.18
CA ALA A 34 15.22 3.95 -19.84
C ALA A 34 15.49 4.03 -21.34
N ASN A 35 16.70 3.62 -21.79
CA ASN A 35 17.04 3.59 -23.22
C ASN A 35 16.28 2.52 -24.00
N GLN A 36 15.86 1.46 -23.34
CA GLN A 36 15.17 0.32 -23.94
C GLN A 36 13.64 0.40 -23.80
N ALA A 37 13.13 1.24 -22.88
CA ALA A 37 11.71 1.34 -22.59
C ALA A 37 11.12 2.64 -23.15
N ASP A 38 9.86 2.62 -23.56
CA ASP A 38 9.08 3.81 -23.93
C ASP A 38 8.53 4.50 -22.68
N VAL A 39 8.15 3.72 -21.66
CA VAL A 39 7.65 4.20 -20.37
C VAL A 39 8.32 3.43 -19.25
N VAL A 40 8.75 4.15 -18.23
CA VAL A 40 9.32 3.59 -16.99
C VAL A 40 8.34 3.88 -15.86
N THR A 41 8.13 2.90 -15.01
CA THR A 41 7.32 3.01 -13.78
C THR A 41 8.02 2.26 -12.66
N TYR A 42 7.63 2.55 -11.43
CA TYR A 42 8.14 1.88 -10.23
C TYR A 42 6.99 1.18 -9.50
N GLU A 43 7.31 0.08 -8.89
CA GLU A 43 6.42 -0.65 -7.97
C GLU A 43 6.99 -0.61 -6.56
N PHE A 44 8.32 -0.61 -6.41
CA PHE A 44 8.98 -0.56 -5.13
C PHE A 44 9.07 0.89 -4.61
N GLU A 45 8.63 1.12 -3.38
CA GLU A 45 8.51 2.47 -2.79
C GLU A 45 9.84 3.08 -2.35
N ASN A 46 10.86 2.24 -2.15
CA ASN A 46 12.19 2.67 -1.69
C ASN A 46 13.20 2.80 -2.84
N VAL A 47 12.74 3.13 -4.04
CA VAL A 47 13.62 3.47 -5.17
C VAL A 47 14.31 4.80 -4.88
N ASP A 48 15.62 4.91 -5.19
CA ASP A 48 16.33 6.16 -5.03
C ASP A 48 15.82 7.19 -6.04
N GLN A 49 15.19 8.24 -5.52
CA GLN A 49 14.54 9.28 -6.32
C GLN A 49 15.55 10.10 -7.12
N THR A 50 16.74 10.34 -6.56
CA THR A 50 17.80 11.11 -7.19
C THR A 50 18.40 10.34 -8.36
N ALA A 51 18.65 9.04 -8.14
CA ALA A 51 19.12 8.15 -9.20
C ALA A 51 18.08 8.05 -10.33
N LEU A 52 16.81 7.89 -9.99
CA LEU A 52 15.72 7.80 -10.95
C LEU A 52 15.59 9.08 -11.80
N GLN A 53 15.59 10.27 -11.16
CA GLN A 53 15.55 11.56 -11.87
C GLN A 53 16.80 11.82 -12.73
N THR A 54 17.96 11.32 -12.30
CA THR A 54 19.22 11.48 -13.04
C THR A 54 19.30 10.58 -14.27
N ALA A 55 18.71 9.39 -14.18
CA ALA A 55 18.84 8.34 -15.19
C ALA A 55 17.70 8.32 -16.21
N VAL A 56 16.47 8.62 -15.78
CA VAL A 56 15.26 8.47 -16.59
C VAL A 56 14.75 9.83 -17.05
N PRO A 57 14.65 10.09 -18.38
CA PRO A 57 14.03 11.30 -18.90
C PRO A 57 12.59 11.47 -18.40
N ALA A 58 12.19 12.70 -18.09
CA ALA A 58 10.89 13.00 -17.51
C ALA A 58 9.71 12.53 -18.38
N GLU A 59 9.85 12.59 -19.68
CA GLU A 59 8.84 12.13 -20.66
C GLU A 59 8.67 10.61 -20.65
N LYS A 60 9.64 9.86 -20.15
CA LYS A 60 9.57 8.40 -19.97
C LYS A 60 9.14 7.98 -18.58
N LEU A 61 9.07 8.92 -17.62
CA LEU A 61 8.63 8.68 -16.26
C LEU A 61 7.33 9.49 -15.96
N PRO A 62 6.20 9.17 -16.59
CA PRO A 62 4.99 9.98 -16.47
C PRO A 62 4.44 10.07 -15.05
N GLN A 63 4.72 9.08 -14.21
CA GLN A 63 4.36 9.07 -12.78
C GLN A 63 5.20 10.08 -11.97
N GLY A 64 6.38 10.45 -12.47
CA GLY A 64 7.31 11.34 -11.77
C GLY A 64 7.82 10.75 -10.47
N VAL A 65 8.47 11.58 -9.65
CA VAL A 65 8.99 11.17 -8.32
C VAL A 65 8.34 11.95 -7.17
N ALA A 66 7.47 12.90 -7.45
CA ALA A 66 6.85 13.73 -6.41
C ALA A 66 6.04 12.89 -5.40
N LEU A 67 5.29 11.92 -5.91
CA LEU A 67 4.51 11.00 -5.08
C LEU A 67 5.43 10.12 -4.23
N LEU A 68 6.49 9.54 -4.80
CA LEU A 68 7.52 8.79 -4.05
C LEU A 68 8.14 9.65 -2.94
N ASN A 69 8.44 10.91 -3.24
CA ASN A 69 9.01 11.83 -2.24
C ASN A 69 8.10 12.03 -1.04
N ILE A 70 6.81 12.11 -1.27
CA ILE A 70 5.80 12.27 -0.22
C ILE A 70 5.69 10.96 0.58
N THR A 71 5.47 9.84 -0.08
CA THR A 71 5.16 8.55 0.57
C THR A 71 6.37 7.86 1.19
N ALA A 72 7.59 8.14 0.71
CA ALA A 72 8.82 7.59 1.29
C ALA A 72 9.12 8.09 2.72
N ASN A 73 8.38 9.10 3.21
CA ASN A 73 8.57 9.65 4.56
C ASN A 73 7.22 9.94 5.21
N ARG A 74 6.89 9.21 6.27
CA ARG A 74 5.61 9.30 7.00
C ARG A 74 5.30 10.72 7.48
N LEU A 75 6.30 11.48 7.93
CA LEU A 75 6.08 12.86 8.37
C LEU A 75 5.70 13.76 7.21
N ARG A 76 6.41 13.66 6.08
CA ARG A 76 6.08 14.43 4.86
C ARG A 76 4.69 14.07 4.33
N GLU A 77 4.34 12.79 4.33
CA GLU A 77 3.01 12.32 3.93
C GLU A 77 1.92 12.95 4.81
N LYS A 78 2.06 12.87 6.13
CA LYS A 78 1.09 13.48 7.07
C LYS A 78 1.01 15.00 6.90
N GLN A 79 2.14 15.67 6.72
CA GLN A 79 2.18 17.13 6.48
C GLN A 79 1.48 17.49 5.17
N PHE A 80 1.73 16.74 4.09
CA PHE A 80 1.07 16.94 2.80
C PHE A 80 -0.46 16.78 2.93
N LEU A 81 -0.93 15.71 3.55
CA LEU A 81 -2.34 15.45 3.75
C LEU A 81 -3.00 16.53 4.64
N ALA A 82 -2.35 16.92 5.73
CA ALA A 82 -2.83 17.99 6.61
C ALA A 82 -2.89 19.36 5.90
N ALA A 83 -1.91 19.68 5.05
CA ALA A 83 -1.90 20.92 4.26
C ALA A 83 -3.07 20.99 3.25
N LEU A 84 -3.57 19.82 2.78
CA LEU A 84 -4.78 19.73 1.96
C LEU A 84 -6.07 19.80 2.78
N GLY A 85 -5.99 19.95 4.12
CA GLY A 85 -7.16 19.91 5.01
C GLY A 85 -7.80 18.52 5.13
N LEU A 86 -7.08 17.46 4.75
CA LEU A 86 -7.58 16.10 4.83
C LEU A 86 -7.41 15.51 6.23
N PRO A 87 -8.33 14.63 6.65
CA PRO A 87 -8.33 14.05 7.99
C PRO A 87 -7.23 13.01 8.16
N VAL A 88 -6.25 13.31 8.99
CA VAL A 88 -5.23 12.38 9.48
C VAL A 88 -5.31 12.29 11.01
N ALA A 89 -4.82 11.20 11.58
CA ALA A 89 -4.65 11.13 13.03
C ALA A 89 -3.75 12.28 13.51
N PRO A 90 -3.99 12.89 14.67
CA PRO A 90 -3.05 13.87 15.25
C PRO A 90 -1.63 13.31 15.27
N PHE A 91 -0.66 14.10 14.85
CA PHE A 91 0.73 13.66 14.74
C PHE A 91 1.72 14.77 15.10
N ALA A 92 2.91 14.37 15.48
CA ALA A 92 4.03 15.28 15.77
C ALA A 92 5.35 14.72 15.27
N ALA A 93 6.23 15.59 14.78
CA ALA A 93 7.61 15.21 14.49
C ALA A 93 8.37 14.99 15.80
N VAL A 94 9.22 13.97 15.84
CA VAL A 94 10.11 13.66 16.94
C VAL A 94 11.53 13.60 16.40
N ASP A 95 12.21 14.74 16.43
CA ASP A 95 13.60 14.86 15.94
C ASP A 95 14.62 14.38 17.00
N ASN A 96 14.19 14.35 18.26
CA ASN A 96 15.01 13.93 19.39
C ASN A 96 14.12 13.30 20.48
N LEU A 97 14.54 12.18 21.03
CA LEU A 97 13.81 11.49 22.10
C LEU A 97 13.59 12.33 23.36
N VAL A 98 14.45 13.31 23.63
CA VAL A 98 14.25 14.27 24.75
C VAL A 98 12.92 15.02 24.61
N THR A 99 12.42 15.22 23.40
CA THR A 99 11.15 15.91 23.14
C THR A 99 9.95 14.96 23.16
N LEU A 100 10.14 13.64 23.21
CA LEU A 100 9.07 12.67 23.05
C LEU A 100 7.96 12.81 24.10
N ASP A 101 8.33 13.07 25.34
CA ASP A 101 7.32 13.29 26.41
C ASP A 101 6.40 14.50 26.10
N ALA A 102 6.98 15.62 25.70
CA ALA A 102 6.22 16.80 25.29
C ALA A 102 5.33 16.50 24.08
N ARG A 103 5.82 15.73 23.11
CA ARG A 103 5.04 15.32 21.94
C ARG A 103 3.90 14.37 22.31
N CYS A 104 4.09 13.49 23.31
CA CYS A 104 3.02 12.65 23.84
C CYS A 104 1.89 13.49 24.48
N HIS A 105 2.22 14.61 25.11
CA HIS A 105 1.20 15.55 25.61
C HIS A 105 0.45 16.27 24.47
N GLU A 106 1.16 16.66 23.39
CA GLU A 106 0.57 17.30 22.22
C GLU A 106 -0.39 16.37 21.46
N VAL A 107 0.06 15.14 21.16
CA VAL A 107 -0.71 14.15 20.39
C VAL A 107 -1.78 13.46 21.25
N SER A 108 -1.58 13.37 22.56
CA SER A 108 -2.34 12.63 23.57
C SER A 108 -2.16 11.09 23.44
N LEU A 109 -2.02 10.43 24.59
CA LEU A 109 -1.96 8.96 24.65
C LEU A 109 -3.36 8.34 24.55
N PRO A 110 -3.50 7.11 24.08
CA PRO A 110 -2.44 6.25 23.54
C PRO A 110 -1.92 6.75 22.19
N ALA A 111 -0.63 6.51 21.90
CA ALA A 111 0.02 6.91 20.66
C ALA A 111 0.91 5.78 20.10
N ILE A 112 1.33 5.93 18.86
CA ILE A 112 2.29 5.03 18.21
C ILE A 112 3.46 5.89 17.74
N LEU A 113 4.67 5.53 18.17
CA LEU A 113 5.90 6.10 17.65
C LEU A 113 6.35 5.26 16.44
N LYS A 114 6.69 5.92 15.33
CA LYS A 114 7.09 5.23 14.10
C LYS A 114 8.38 5.84 13.55
N THR A 115 9.22 5.04 12.89
CA THR A 115 10.29 5.58 12.05
C THR A 115 9.68 6.39 10.91
N ALA A 116 10.27 7.55 10.59
CA ALA A 116 9.79 8.38 9.49
C ALA A 116 10.01 7.71 8.11
N THR A 117 11.01 6.84 7.99
CA THR A 117 11.35 6.11 6.76
C THR A 117 11.61 4.62 7.04
N GLY A 118 11.47 3.77 6.05
CA GLY A 118 11.90 2.36 6.08
C GLY A 118 11.05 1.40 6.93
N GLY A 119 9.94 1.85 7.54
CA GLY A 119 9.03 0.98 8.28
C GLY A 119 8.01 0.28 7.36
N TYR A 120 7.77 -1.01 7.58
CA TYR A 120 6.78 -1.82 6.87
C TYR A 120 6.26 -2.96 7.75
N ASP A 121 5.04 -3.43 7.52
CA ASP A 121 4.42 -4.59 8.20
C ASP A 121 4.69 -4.59 9.74
N GLY A 122 4.57 -3.43 10.41
CA GLY A 122 4.78 -3.26 11.85
C GLY A 122 6.24 -3.05 12.30
N HIS A 123 7.22 -3.17 11.41
CA HIS A 123 8.62 -2.87 11.75
C HIS A 123 8.83 -1.35 11.93
N GLY A 124 9.67 -0.99 12.90
CA GLY A 124 9.95 0.43 13.22
C GLY A 124 8.77 1.15 13.86
N GLN A 125 7.96 0.44 14.66
CA GLN A 125 6.83 0.98 15.41
C GLN A 125 6.89 0.57 16.88
N TRP A 126 6.48 1.49 17.76
CA TRP A 126 6.41 1.29 19.21
C TRP A 126 5.11 1.84 19.75
N ASP A 127 4.31 0.98 20.36
CA ASP A 127 3.08 1.38 21.05
C ASP A 127 3.39 2.10 22.35
N ILE A 128 2.74 3.25 22.58
CA ILE A 128 2.81 4.04 23.81
C ILE A 128 1.39 4.18 24.36
N PRO A 129 0.87 3.17 25.06
CA PRO A 129 -0.49 3.21 25.59
C PRO A 129 -0.67 4.21 26.75
N ASN A 130 0.38 4.45 27.55
CA ASN A 130 0.36 5.29 28.74
C ASN A 130 1.77 5.81 29.07
N THR A 131 1.87 6.63 30.13
CA THR A 131 3.13 7.22 30.59
C THR A 131 4.16 6.21 31.09
N ASP A 132 3.72 5.10 31.67
CA ASP A 132 4.63 4.05 32.16
C ASP A 132 5.31 3.34 30.98
N ALA A 133 4.54 3.07 29.91
CA ALA A 133 5.11 2.53 28.68
C ALA A 133 6.07 3.52 28.00
N LEU A 134 5.80 4.82 28.05
CA LEU A 134 6.72 5.84 27.57
C LEU A 134 8.03 5.83 28.36
N ALA A 135 7.96 5.81 29.70
CA ALA A 135 9.14 5.75 30.56
C ALA A 135 9.97 4.50 30.28
N ASN A 136 9.31 3.35 30.14
CA ASN A 136 9.96 2.09 29.79
C ASN A 136 10.63 2.13 28.42
N LEU A 137 9.96 2.70 27.40
CA LEU A 137 10.51 2.88 26.06
C LEU A 137 11.78 3.73 26.08
N LEU A 138 11.75 4.86 26.77
CA LEU A 138 12.90 5.76 26.90
C LEU A 138 14.08 5.10 27.63
N ALA A 139 13.81 4.34 28.68
CA ALA A 139 14.84 3.63 29.46
C ALA A 139 15.54 2.49 28.66
N HIS A 140 14.84 1.90 27.69
CA HIS A 140 15.34 0.73 26.93
C HIS A 140 15.50 1.01 25.43
N TRP A 141 15.63 2.29 25.05
CA TRP A 141 15.79 2.67 23.64
C TRP A 141 17.08 2.10 23.05
N GLN A 142 16.96 1.34 21.96
CA GLN A 142 18.08 0.63 21.32
C GLN A 142 18.39 1.13 19.90
N GLN A 143 17.58 2.06 19.39
CA GLN A 143 17.80 2.62 18.05
C GLN A 143 18.76 3.83 18.14
N PRO A 144 19.37 4.25 17.02
CA PRO A 144 20.13 5.49 16.96
C PRO A 144 19.32 6.68 17.48
N THR A 145 19.94 7.61 18.16
CA THR A 145 19.25 8.77 18.76
C THR A 145 18.94 9.87 17.77
N ASP A 146 19.52 9.82 16.58
CA ASP A 146 19.36 10.76 15.47
C ASP A 146 18.38 10.27 14.38
N ILE A 147 17.71 9.12 14.64
CA ILE A 147 16.67 8.63 13.71
C ILE A 147 15.45 9.54 13.72
N ALA A 148 15.02 9.97 12.54
CA ALA A 148 13.79 10.75 12.40
C ALA A 148 12.56 9.88 12.69
N LEU A 149 11.71 10.35 13.61
CA LEU A 149 10.52 9.65 14.07
C LEU A 149 9.27 10.52 13.89
N VAL A 150 8.12 9.88 13.82
CA VAL A 150 6.81 10.51 13.88
C VAL A 150 5.98 9.83 14.97
N LEU A 151 5.37 10.65 15.82
CA LEU A 151 4.41 10.21 16.82
C LEU A 151 3.00 10.42 16.27
N GLU A 152 2.17 9.40 16.30
CA GLU A 152 0.79 9.47 15.85
C GLU A 152 -0.16 9.06 16.97
N LYS A 153 -1.31 9.74 17.08
CA LYS A 153 -2.41 9.30 17.94
C LYS A 153 -2.86 7.90 17.52
N LYS A 154 -2.86 6.95 18.45
CA LYS A 154 -3.46 5.64 18.21
C LYS A 154 -4.97 5.76 18.21
N LEU A 155 -5.58 5.65 17.03
CA LEU A 155 -7.03 5.71 16.87
C LEU A 155 -7.65 4.37 17.30
N ALA A 156 -8.73 4.43 18.09
CA ALA A 156 -9.59 3.28 18.31
C ALA A 156 -10.60 3.21 17.16
N PHE A 157 -10.19 2.63 16.04
CA PHE A 157 -11.02 2.55 14.85
C PHE A 157 -11.95 1.33 14.87
N ASP A 158 -13.10 1.47 14.21
CA ASP A 158 -14.09 0.42 14.06
C ASP A 158 -13.76 -0.52 12.89
N ARG A 159 -13.19 0.05 11.83
CA ARG A 159 -12.85 -0.67 10.59
C ARG A 159 -11.64 -0.07 9.90
N GLU A 160 -10.89 -0.93 9.23
CA GLU A 160 -9.87 -0.55 8.26
C GLU A 160 -10.43 -0.70 6.84
N LEU A 161 -10.27 0.33 6.04
CA LEU A 161 -10.70 0.35 4.65
C LEU A 161 -9.53 0.72 3.75
N SER A 162 -9.66 0.45 2.46
CA SER A 162 -8.80 1.07 1.45
C SER A 162 -9.55 1.35 0.17
N VAL A 163 -9.06 2.34 -0.58
CA VAL A 163 -9.56 2.67 -1.90
C VAL A 163 -8.38 2.88 -2.85
N MET A 164 -8.51 2.31 -4.05
CA MET A 164 -7.58 2.61 -5.13
C MET A 164 -8.12 3.78 -5.93
N VAL A 165 -7.23 4.68 -6.33
CA VAL A 165 -7.55 5.81 -7.20
C VAL A 165 -6.50 5.96 -8.30
N THR A 166 -6.95 6.32 -9.49
CA THR A 166 -6.12 6.70 -10.63
C THR A 166 -6.70 7.93 -11.30
N ARG A 167 -5.88 8.60 -12.10
CA ARG A 167 -6.29 9.71 -12.95
C ARG A 167 -5.70 9.50 -14.33
N ASP A 168 -6.50 9.65 -15.38
CA ASP A 168 -6.01 9.52 -16.76
C ASP A 168 -5.42 10.85 -17.28
N GLY A 169 -4.78 10.79 -18.45
CA GLY A 169 -4.15 11.96 -19.08
C GLY A 169 -5.12 13.11 -19.44
N ARG A 170 -6.45 12.87 -19.37
CA ARG A 170 -7.49 13.90 -19.56
C ARG A 170 -7.96 14.52 -18.25
N GLY A 171 -7.45 14.02 -17.12
CA GLY A 171 -7.86 14.46 -15.80
C GLY A 171 -9.05 13.69 -15.20
N GLU A 172 -9.54 12.66 -15.89
CA GLU A 172 -10.63 11.82 -15.40
C GLU A 172 -10.16 10.93 -14.25
N ILE A 173 -10.81 11.08 -13.10
CA ILE A 173 -10.48 10.28 -11.90
C ILE A 173 -11.36 9.04 -11.87
N ARG A 174 -10.75 7.90 -11.55
CA ARG A 174 -11.44 6.63 -11.33
C ARG A 174 -11.02 6.05 -10.00
N THR A 175 -12.00 5.52 -9.27
CA THR A 175 -11.79 4.78 -8.02
C THR A 175 -12.33 3.36 -8.16
N TRP A 176 -11.68 2.43 -7.52
CA TRP A 176 -12.18 1.07 -7.38
C TRP A 176 -13.12 0.96 -6.18
N PRO A 177 -13.94 -0.10 -6.12
CA PRO A 177 -14.76 -0.37 -4.95
C PRO A 177 -13.91 -0.38 -3.67
N VAL A 178 -14.41 0.28 -2.64
CA VAL A 178 -13.75 0.32 -1.32
C VAL A 178 -13.69 -1.09 -0.74
N THR A 179 -12.54 -1.47 -0.21
CA THR A 179 -12.34 -2.75 0.47
C THR A 179 -12.39 -2.58 1.99
N VAL A 180 -12.91 -3.61 2.68
CA VAL A 180 -12.72 -3.81 4.12
C VAL A 180 -11.51 -4.70 4.31
N ASN A 181 -10.60 -4.31 5.19
CA ASN A 181 -9.34 -4.98 5.42
C ASN A 181 -9.28 -5.54 6.84
N GLU A 182 -8.77 -6.76 6.96
CA GLU A 182 -8.53 -7.42 8.23
C GLU A 182 -7.03 -7.71 8.34
N HIS A 183 -6.38 -7.08 9.32
CA HIS A 183 -4.97 -7.31 9.61
C HIS A 183 -4.80 -8.28 10.78
N GLN A 184 -3.76 -9.09 10.70
CA GLN A 184 -3.32 -9.97 11.78
C GLN A 184 -1.82 -9.76 11.99
N HIS A 185 -1.43 -9.38 13.20
CA HIS A 185 -0.03 -9.04 13.52
C HIS A 185 0.57 -7.99 12.57
N HIS A 186 -0.21 -6.93 12.27
CA HIS A 186 0.13 -5.84 11.33
C HIS A 186 0.30 -6.25 9.85
N ILE A 187 -0.01 -7.50 9.49
CA ILE A 187 0.02 -7.98 8.11
C ILE A 187 -1.41 -8.11 7.60
N LEU A 188 -1.69 -7.54 6.43
CA LEU A 188 -2.99 -7.70 5.78
C LEU A 188 -3.27 -9.18 5.52
N ARG A 189 -4.34 -9.68 6.12
CA ARG A 189 -4.76 -11.08 5.99
C ARG A 189 -5.89 -11.25 4.99
N VAL A 190 -6.92 -10.42 5.10
CA VAL A 190 -8.13 -10.50 4.27
C VAL A 190 -8.51 -9.12 3.76
N SER A 191 -8.94 -9.05 2.50
CA SER A 191 -9.65 -7.89 1.95
C SER A 191 -10.95 -8.35 1.29
N ALA A 192 -12.03 -7.61 1.48
CA ALA A 192 -13.32 -7.90 0.86
C ALA A 192 -13.95 -6.65 0.26
N ALA A 193 -14.56 -6.77 -0.91
CA ALA A 193 -15.24 -5.69 -1.64
C ALA A 193 -16.60 -6.15 -2.19
N PRO A 194 -17.58 -5.22 -2.31
CA PRO A 194 -17.52 -3.83 -1.84
C PRO A 194 -17.72 -3.72 -0.33
N ALA A 195 -17.09 -2.75 0.30
CA ALA A 195 -17.39 -2.39 1.68
C ALA A 195 -18.84 -1.88 1.80
N THR A 196 -19.55 -2.30 2.85
CA THR A 196 -20.84 -1.68 3.19
C THR A 196 -20.59 -0.36 3.90
N LEU A 197 -20.97 0.75 3.29
CA LEU A 197 -20.69 2.11 3.75
C LEU A 197 -21.98 2.90 3.95
N SER A 198 -22.01 3.78 4.97
CA SER A 198 -23.03 4.83 5.02
C SER A 198 -22.77 5.87 3.90
N PRO A 199 -23.79 6.59 3.42
CA PRO A 199 -23.61 7.64 2.43
C PRO A 199 -22.59 8.70 2.85
N GLN A 200 -22.51 8.99 4.14
CA GLN A 200 -21.57 9.96 4.72
C GLN A 200 -20.12 9.49 4.59
N ILE A 201 -19.84 8.23 4.94
CA ILE A 201 -18.49 7.63 4.82
C ILE A 201 -18.11 7.53 3.34
N ALA A 202 -19.00 7.06 2.47
CA ALA A 202 -18.74 6.95 1.04
C ALA A 202 -18.33 8.32 0.44
N LYS A 203 -19.05 9.40 0.81
CA LYS A 203 -18.76 10.76 0.35
C LYS A 203 -17.42 11.28 0.86
N GLN A 204 -17.04 10.99 2.09
CA GLN A 204 -15.73 11.36 2.63
C GLN A 204 -14.61 10.66 1.86
N ILE A 205 -14.73 9.36 1.59
CA ILE A 205 -13.73 8.58 0.84
C ILE A 205 -13.58 9.12 -0.58
N GLU A 206 -14.68 9.39 -1.28
CA GLU A 206 -14.67 10.01 -2.61
C GLU A 206 -13.94 11.36 -2.60
N THR A 207 -14.25 12.21 -1.62
CA THR A 207 -13.63 13.52 -1.47
C THR A 207 -12.13 13.41 -1.20
N ILE A 208 -11.71 12.51 -0.31
CA ILE A 208 -10.30 12.22 -0.01
C ILE A 208 -9.57 11.79 -1.29
N ALA A 209 -10.07 10.76 -1.97
CA ALA A 209 -9.45 10.22 -3.17
C ALA A 209 -9.32 11.28 -4.29
N THR A 210 -10.37 12.04 -4.53
CA THR A 210 -10.41 13.09 -5.55
C THR A 210 -9.45 14.24 -5.23
N THR A 211 -9.43 14.68 -3.96
CA THR A 211 -8.55 15.78 -3.51
C THR A 211 -7.09 15.40 -3.68
N ILE A 212 -6.69 14.20 -3.24
CA ILE A 212 -5.30 13.72 -3.37
C ILE A 212 -4.91 13.56 -4.84
N ALA A 213 -5.75 12.90 -5.65
CA ALA A 213 -5.47 12.68 -7.07
C ALA A 213 -5.29 14.00 -7.84
N ASN A 214 -6.08 15.03 -7.53
CA ASN A 214 -5.97 16.35 -8.14
C ASN A 214 -4.73 17.11 -7.64
N ALA A 215 -4.47 17.10 -6.34
CA ALA A 215 -3.31 17.80 -5.76
C ALA A 215 -1.98 17.26 -6.29
N LEU A 216 -1.89 15.96 -6.49
CA LEU A 216 -0.72 15.27 -7.04
C LEU A 216 -0.63 15.33 -8.56
N GLN A 217 -1.70 15.79 -9.26
CA GLN A 217 -1.82 15.58 -10.72
C GLN A 217 -1.50 14.11 -11.07
N LEU A 218 -2.10 13.20 -10.28
CA LEU A 218 -1.76 11.78 -10.25
C LEU A 218 -1.68 11.18 -11.65
N VAL A 219 -0.57 10.49 -11.92
CA VAL A 219 -0.42 9.56 -13.04
C VAL A 219 -0.02 8.21 -12.44
N GLY A 220 -0.57 7.14 -12.97
CA GLY A 220 -0.47 5.82 -12.36
C GLY A 220 -1.59 5.57 -11.35
N ILE A 221 -1.35 4.69 -10.40
CA ILE A 221 -2.33 4.31 -9.38
C ILE A 221 -1.82 4.63 -7.97
N LEU A 222 -2.75 4.94 -7.09
CA LEU A 222 -2.49 5.21 -5.68
C LEU A 222 -3.44 4.39 -4.82
N GLY A 223 -2.92 3.67 -3.85
CA GLY A 223 -3.68 3.07 -2.76
C GLY A 223 -3.78 4.06 -1.59
N ILE A 224 -4.97 4.19 -1.02
CA ILE A 224 -5.23 5.02 0.16
C ILE A 224 -5.78 4.12 1.25
N GLU A 225 -5.03 3.96 2.33
CA GLU A 225 -5.49 3.24 3.52
C GLU A 225 -6.22 4.18 4.48
N LEU A 226 -7.31 3.69 5.05
CA LEU A 226 -8.26 4.50 5.80
C LEU A 226 -8.68 3.78 7.10
N PHE A 227 -8.80 4.57 8.17
CA PHE A 227 -9.48 4.16 9.40
C PHE A 227 -10.85 4.82 9.50
N VAL A 228 -11.83 4.08 9.97
CA VAL A 228 -13.17 4.62 10.29
C VAL A 228 -13.36 4.63 11.80
N VAL A 229 -13.72 5.79 12.34
CA VAL A 229 -14.07 5.99 13.75
C VAL A 229 -15.46 6.62 13.80
N GLY A 230 -16.47 5.84 14.16
CA GLY A 230 -17.87 6.23 14.03
C GLY A 230 -18.21 6.59 12.57
N GLU A 231 -18.61 7.84 12.34
CA GLU A 231 -18.92 8.36 10.99
C GLU A 231 -17.78 9.21 10.40
N ARG A 232 -16.58 9.13 10.93
CA ARG A 232 -15.40 9.86 10.45
C ARG A 232 -14.40 8.93 9.81
N VAL A 233 -13.82 9.38 8.69
CA VAL A 233 -12.75 8.69 7.97
C VAL A 233 -11.43 9.42 8.23
N TYR A 234 -10.37 8.67 8.53
CA TYR A 234 -9.01 9.18 8.69
C TYR A 234 -8.07 8.45 7.72
N ILE A 235 -7.15 9.17 7.11
CA ILE A 235 -6.13 8.59 6.24
C ILE A 235 -5.03 7.99 7.11
N ASN A 236 -4.74 6.70 6.90
CA ASN A 236 -3.62 6.01 7.52
C ASN A 236 -2.34 6.26 6.72
N GLU A 237 -2.25 5.77 5.51
CA GLU A 237 -1.08 5.92 4.64
C GLU A 237 -1.44 5.88 3.16
N LEU A 238 -0.49 6.27 2.32
CA LEU A 238 -0.57 6.26 0.87
C LEU A 238 0.42 5.26 0.28
N ALA A 239 -0.02 4.44 -0.68
CA ALA A 239 0.83 3.53 -1.43
C ALA A 239 0.90 3.99 -2.91
N PRO A 240 2.06 4.43 -3.41
CA PRO A 240 2.22 5.00 -4.77
C PRO A 240 2.27 3.93 -5.87
N ARG A 241 1.53 2.85 -5.74
CA ARG A 241 1.57 1.62 -6.55
C ARG A 241 0.28 0.81 -6.41
N PRO A 242 0.10 -0.26 -7.20
CA PRO A 242 -0.90 -1.27 -6.90
C PRO A 242 -0.78 -1.76 -5.45
N HIS A 243 -1.92 -1.85 -4.76
CA HIS A 243 -1.94 -2.19 -3.34
C HIS A 243 -2.50 -3.60 -3.10
N ASN A 244 -1.93 -4.29 -2.10
CA ASN A 244 -2.31 -5.67 -1.78
C ASN A 244 -3.82 -5.84 -1.52
N SER A 245 -4.46 -4.88 -0.84
CA SER A 245 -5.88 -4.94 -0.55
C SER A 245 -6.80 -4.94 -1.79
N ALA A 246 -6.28 -4.55 -2.95
CA ALA A 246 -7.05 -4.47 -4.19
C ALA A 246 -6.65 -5.55 -5.23
N HIS A 247 -5.92 -6.60 -4.84
CA HIS A 247 -5.61 -7.71 -5.76
C HIS A 247 -6.87 -8.42 -6.26
N LEU A 248 -7.92 -8.48 -5.42
CA LEU A 248 -9.24 -9.02 -5.82
C LEU A 248 -9.84 -8.35 -7.07
N THR A 249 -9.36 -7.16 -7.46
CA THR A 249 -9.86 -6.47 -8.66
C THR A 249 -9.55 -7.20 -9.96
N ILE A 250 -8.60 -8.14 -9.96
CA ILE A 250 -8.28 -8.97 -11.13
C ILE A 250 -9.52 -9.75 -11.57
N GLU A 251 -10.24 -10.36 -10.64
CA GLU A 251 -11.42 -11.18 -10.90
C GLU A 251 -12.74 -10.43 -10.72
N ALA A 252 -12.74 -9.41 -9.86
CA ALA A 252 -13.98 -8.80 -9.40
C ALA A 252 -14.42 -7.58 -10.23
N THR A 253 -13.55 -6.98 -11.05
CA THR A 253 -13.85 -5.72 -11.76
C THR A 253 -13.53 -5.79 -13.26
N ASN A 254 -14.18 -4.90 -14.04
CA ASN A 254 -13.95 -4.79 -15.49
C ASN A 254 -12.54 -4.29 -15.85
N VAL A 255 -11.86 -3.61 -14.94
CA VAL A 255 -10.46 -3.16 -15.06
C VAL A 255 -9.81 -3.41 -13.72
N SER A 256 -8.76 -4.22 -13.69
CA SER A 256 -7.99 -4.43 -12.47
C SER A 256 -7.18 -3.19 -12.09
N GLN A 257 -6.74 -3.10 -10.83
CA GLN A 257 -5.83 -2.03 -10.41
C GLN A 257 -4.54 -1.98 -11.25
N PHE A 258 -4.04 -3.14 -11.66
CA PHE A 258 -2.84 -3.25 -12.50
C PHE A 258 -3.07 -2.70 -13.90
N GLU A 259 -4.17 -3.08 -14.53
CA GLU A 259 -4.56 -2.55 -15.83
C GLU A 259 -4.80 -1.04 -15.75
N GLY A 260 -5.48 -0.56 -14.68
CA GLY A 260 -5.69 0.86 -14.44
C GLY A 260 -4.38 1.65 -14.34
N HIS A 261 -3.37 1.09 -13.66
CA HIS A 261 -2.03 1.66 -13.59
C HIS A 261 -1.39 1.78 -14.97
N ILE A 262 -1.37 0.68 -15.72
CA ILE A 262 -0.76 0.67 -17.07
C ILE A 262 -1.50 1.64 -18.00
N ARG A 263 -2.84 1.66 -17.99
CA ARG A 263 -3.62 2.61 -18.81
C ARG A 263 -3.28 4.06 -18.48
N SER A 264 -3.15 4.39 -17.19
CA SER A 264 -2.80 5.74 -16.75
C SER A 264 -1.43 6.17 -17.24
N ILE A 265 -0.38 5.37 -17.00
CA ILE A 265 1.01 5.72 -17.36
C ILE A 265 1.26 5.71 -18.87
N THR A 266 0.42 5.02 -19.66
CA THR A 266 0.52 4.97 -21.13
C THR A 266 -0.45 5.91 -21.82
N GLY A 267 -1.21 6.73 -21.06
CA GLY A 267 -2.18 7.68 -21.61
C GLY A 267 -3.42 7.04 -22.23
N LEU A 268 -3.70 5.77 -21.98
CA LEU A 268 -4.90 5.08 -22.44
C LEU A 268 -6.13 5.51 -21.62
N PRO A 269 -7.33 5.53 -22.23
CA PRO A 269 -8.56 5.87 -21.53
C PRO A 269 -8.91 4.79 -20.49
N ILE A 270 -9.38 5.25 -19.32
CA ILE A 270 -9.80 4.36 -18.23
C ILE A 270 -11.32 4.40 -18.13
N PRO A 271 -12.03 3.30 -18.42
CA PRO A 271 -13.49 3.27 -18.34
C PRO A 271 -13.97 3.43 -16.89
N VAL A 272 -15.25 3.65 -16.71
CA VAL A 272 -15.87 3.57 -15.39
C VAL A 272 -15.62 2.19 -14.80
N ILE A 273 -15.15 2.15 -13.57
CA ILE A 273 -14.87 0.89 -12.89
C ILE A 273 -16.18 0.27 -12.41
N THR A 274 -16.42 -0.95 -12.82
CA THR A 274 -17.61 -1.72 -12.47
C THR A 274 -17.19 -3.02 -11.79
N GLN A 275 -17.75 -3.30 -10.63
CA GLN A 275 -17.57 -4.57 -9.94
C GLN A 275 -18.64 -5.56 -10.41
N TYR A 276 -18.23 -6.77 -10.79
CA TYR A 276 -19.13 -7.81 -11.30
C TYR A 276 -19.86 -8.58 -10.19
N ALA A 277 -19.13 -8.85 -9.10
CA ALA A 277 -19.65 -9.59 -7.95
C ALA A 277 -18.91 -9.20 -6.66
N PRO A 278 -19.50 -9.40 -5.49
CA PRO A 278 -18.75 -9.35 -4.24
C PRO A 278 -17.57 -10.31 -4.27
N ALA A 279 -16.43 -9.89 -3.72
CA ALA A 279 -15.21 -10.67 -3.72
C ALA A 279 -14.48 -10.58 -2.38
N ILE A 280 -13.73 -11.61 -2.07
CA ILE A 280 -12.78 -11.67 -0.95
C ILE A 280 -11.42 -12.11 -1.47
N MET A 281 -10.37 -11.53 -0.93
CA MET A 281 -8.99 -11.95 -1.15
C MET A 281 -8.39 -12.39 0.19
N LEU A 282 -7.68 -13.50 0.20
CA LEU A 282 -6.92 -14.01 1.33
C LEU A 282 -5.44 -14.06 0.95
N ASN A 283 -4.59 -13.37 1.70
CA ASN A 283 -3.14 -13.48 1.56
C ASN A 283 -2.64 -14.83 2.09
N LEU A 284 -1.71 -15.41 1.37
CA LEU A 284 -1.01 -16.64 1.76
C LEU A 284 0.38 -16.27 2.30
N LEU A 285 0.56 -16.50 3.60
CA LEU A 285 1.79 -16.13 4.31
C LEU A 285 2.64 -17.37 4.57
N GLY A 286 3.93 -17.30 4.22
CA GLY A 286 4.87 -18.37 4.47
C GLY A 286 4.43 -19.71 3.87
N ASP A 287 4.39 -20.75 4.67
CA ASP A 287 4.08 -22.12 4.31
C ASP A 287 2.61 -22.37 3.91
N GLN A 288 1.71 -21.42 4.17
CA GLN A 288 0.31 -21.50 3.72
C GLN A 288 0.18 -21.66 2.20
N ILE A 289 1.18 -21.22 1.43
CA ILE A 289 1.23 -21.43 -0.02
C ILE A 289 1.27 -22.91 -0.39
N ILE A 290 1.89 -23.75 0.44
CA ILE A 290 2.01 -25.20 0.21
C ILE A 290 0.63 -25.85 0.34
N GLN A 291 -0.11 -25.50 1.38
CA GLN A 291 -1.48 -26.00 1.59
C GLN A 291 -2.41 -25.52 0.47
N ALA A 292 -2.32 -24.25 0.08
CA ALA A 292 -3.12 -23.70 -1.01
C ALA A 292 -2.90 -24.44 -2.34
N ARG A 293 -1.64 -24.78 -2.68
CA ARG A 293 -1.31 -25.57 -3.88
C ARG A 293 -1.95 -26.97 -3.88
N GLN A 294 -2.12 -27.57 -2.70
CA GLN A 294 -2.75 -28.89 -2.56
C GLN A 294 -4.28 -28.80 -2.67
N ASP A 295 -4.86 -27.78 -2.06
CA ASP A 295 -6.32 -27.68 -1.89
C ASP A 295 -7.02 -27.07 -3.12
N ILE A 296 -6.31 -26.27 -3.95
CA ILE A 296 -6.91 -25.54 -5.08
C ILE A 296 -7.74 -26.44 -6.01
N ALA A 297 -7.34 -27.68 -6.19
CA ALA A 297 -8.01 -28.63 -7.07
C ALA A 297 -9.42 -29.02 -6.60
N THR A 298 -9.76 -28.76 -5.33
CA THR A 298 -11.04 -29.11 -4.72
C THR A 298 -11.98 -27.91 -4.50
N HIS A 299 -11.55 -26.70 -4.87
CA HIS A 299 -12.29 -25.46 -4.67
C HIS A 299 -12.52 -24.71 -5.99
N GLU A 300 -13.62 -25.00 -6.67
CA GLU A 300 -13.93 -24.47 -8.01
C GLU A 300 -14.04 -22.93 -8.07
N GLY A 301 -14.40 -22.27 -6.96
CA GLY A 301 -14.60 -20.83 -6.94
C GLY A 301 -13.37 -20.01 -6.57
N TRP A 302 -12.18 -20.63 -6.50
CA TRP A 302 -10.95 -19.95 -6.11
C TRP A 302 -10.11 -19.55 -7.31
N HIS A 303 -9.60 -18.33 -7.28
CA HIS A 303 -8.58 -17.82 -8.20
C HIS A 303 -7.27 -17.71 -7.44
N PHE A 304 -6.35 -18.62 -7.73
CA PHE A 304 -5.10 -18.76 -7.01
C PHE A 304 -3.95 -18.05 -7.73
N HIS A 305 -3.29 -17.15 -7.03
CA HIS A 305 -2.13 -16.40 -7.51
C HIS A 305 -0.90 -16.77 -6.68
N ASP A 306 -0.05 -17.60 -7.25
CA ASP A 306 1.26 -17.93 -6.69
C ASP A 306 2.29 -16.91 -7.21
N TYR A 307 3.01 -16.24 -6.30
CA TYR A 307 3.99 -15.23 -6.71
C TYR A 307 5.33 -15.83 -7.19
N GLY A 308 5.49 -17.15 -7.17
CA GLY A 308 6.70 -17.83 -7.64
C GLY A 308 7.95 -17.54 -6.80
N LYS A 309 7.80 -17.08 -5.56
CA LYS A 309 8.94 -16.81 -4.69
C LYS A 309 9.60 -18.09 -4.22
N HIS A 310 10.92 -18.21 -4.40
CA HIS A 310 11.67 -19.42 -4.04
C HIS A 310 11.76 -19.63 -2.52
N ASP A 311 12.02 -18.54 -1.76
CA ASP A 311 12.21 -18.62 -0.32
C ASP A 311 10.88 -18.50 0.42
N VAL A 312 10.39 -19.58 0.97
CA VAL A 312 9.26 -19.60 1.90
C VAL A 312 9.76 -19.15 3.29
N LYS A 313 9.31 -17.96 3.73
CA LYS A 313 9.68 -17.40 5.05
C LYS A 313 8.42 -17.07 5.85
N PRO A 314 8.40 -17.28 7.18
CA PRO A 314 7.28 -16.88 8.03
C PRO A 314 6.89 -15.41 7.80
N GLY A 315 5.60 -15.13 7.70
CA GLY A 315 5.07 -13.78 7.48
C GLY A 315 5.24 -13.21 6.07
N ARG A 316 6.07 -13.82 5.21
CA ARG A 316 6.26 -13.36 3.82
C ARG A 316 5.02 -13.68 2.99
N LYS A 317 4.49 -12.66 2.29
CA LYS A 317 3.39 -12.83 1.32
C LYS A 317 3.90 -13.65 0.13
N MET A 318 3.42 -14.89 0.00
CA MET A 318 3.84 -15.85 -1.02
C MET A 318 2.87 -15.94 -2.18
N GLY A 319 1.64 -15.51 -1.99
CA GLY A 319 0.57 -15.55 -2.95
C GLY A 319 -0.72 -15.02 -2.36
N HIS A 320 -1.80 -15.11 -3.10
CA HIS A 320 -3.15 -14.88 -2.58
C HIS A 320 -4.16 -15.76 -3.30
N ILE A 321 -5.33 -15.90 -2.69
CA ILE A 321 -6.50 -16.49 -3.32
C ILE A 321 -7.60 -15.44 -3.33
N THR A 322 -8.23 -15.23 -4.49
CA THR A 322 -9.47 -14.47 -4.62
C THR A 322 -10.64 -15.42 -4.81
N ALA A 323 -11.77 -15.13 -4.18
CA ALA A 323 -13.03 -15.81 -4.43
C ALA A 323 -14.14 -14.78 -4.70
N THR A 324 -14.97 -15.04 -5.70
CA THR A 324 -16.08 -14.16 -6.12
C THR A 324 -17.43 -14.86 -5.88
N GLY A 325 -18.42 -14.07 -5.42
CA GLY A 325 -19.74 -14.57 -5.06
C GLY A 325 -19.81 -15.20 -3.66
N MET A 326 -20.98 -15.14 -3.06
CA MET A 326 -21.17 -15.40 -1.61
C MET A 326 -20.75 -16.81 -1.17
N ALA A 327 -20.99 -17.83 -1.98
CA ALA A 327 -20.66 -19.22 -1.61
C ALA A 327 -19.15 -19.44 -1.56
N ALA A 328 -18.42 -19.04 -2.62
CA ALA A 328 -16.98 -19.19 -2.70
C ALA A 328 -16.25 -18.28 -1.67
N MET A 329 -16.77 -17.08 -1.42
CA MET A 329 -16.25 -16.19 -0.38
C MET A 329 -16.34 -16.81 1.02
N LYS A 330 -17.47 -17.46 1.33
CA LYS A 330 -17.68 -18.17 2.60
C LYS A 330 -16.70 -19.33 2.73
N ASP A 331 -16.60 -20.14 1.69
CA ASP A 331 -15.68 -21.29 1.63
C ASP A 331 -14.22 -20.86 1.86
N LEU A 332 -13.75 -19.82 1.15
CA LEU A 332 -12.40 -19.31 1.32
C LEU A 332 -12.15 -18.75 2.72
N ARG A 333 -13.14 -18.05 3.30
CA ARG A 333 -13.02 -17.52 4.67
C ARG A 333 -12.92 -18.65 5.69
N GLU A 334 -13.76 -19.68 5.57
CA GLU A 334 -13.74 -20.86 6.45
C GLU A 334 -12.41 -21.62 6.34
N TRP A 335 -11.89 -21.77 5.12
CA TRP A 335 -10.58 -22.37 4.91
C TRP A 335 -9.46 -21.54 5.56
N GLY A 336 -9.48 -20.21 5.37
CA GLY A 336 -8.51 -19.29 5.93
C GLY A 336 -8.44 -19.28 7.46
N THR A 337 -9.52 -19.63 8.16
CA THR A 337 -9.53 -19.75 9.63
C THR A 337 -8.83 -21.00 10.14
N ARG A 338 -8.54 -21.98 9.29
CA ARG A 338 -7.83 -23.22 9.64
C ARG A 338 -6.31 -23.13 9.46
N LEU A 339 -5.83 -22.04 8.83
CA LEU A 339 -4.42 -21.75 8.63
C LEU A 339 -3.82 -20.95 9.80
#